data_2ad0863ddfe8f49b8b749c42b791273a
#
_entry.id   2ad0863ddfe8f49b8b749c42b791273a
#
_cell.length_a   1.000
_cell.length_b   1.000
_cell.length_c   1.000
_cell.angle_alpha   90.00
_cell.angle_beta   90.00
_cell.angle_gamma   90.00
#
_symmetry.space_group_name_H-M   'P 1'
#
loop_
_entity.id
_entity.type
_entity.pdbx_description
1 polymer ?
#
loop_
_entity_poly.entity_id
_entity_poly.type
_entity_poly.pdbx_seq_one_letter_code
_entity_poly.pdbx_strand_id
1 'polypeptide(L)'
;MGTKVLIVDDAAFMRMMLRDILAKNGFEVVGEADNGKMAVQMYGELKPDVVTMDITMPEMDGIAAVKEIKAADPAAKIVMVSAMGQQAMVIEAIRSGAADFIVKPFQPDRVLEALGKALS
;
A
#
# COMPACT_ATOMS: atom_id res chain seq x y z
N MET A 1 6.07 -20.07 2.94
CA MET A 1 6.45 -18.69 3.23
C MET A 1 5.88 -17.79 2.16
N GLY A 2 5.09 -16.83 2.57
CA GLY A 2 4.45 -15.93 1.64
C GLY A 2 5.20 -14.63 1.46
N THR A 3 4.83 -13.91 0.42
CA THR A 3 5.26 -12.53 0.21
C THR A 3 4.74 -11.67 1.37
N LYS A 4 5.59 -10.86 1.94
CA LYS A 4 5.26 -10.03 3.11
C LYS A 4 4.63 -8.72 2.68
N VAL A 5 3.48 -8.41 3.24
CA VAL A 5 2.71 -7.20 2.89
C VAL A 5 2.48 -6.35 4.14
N LEU A 6 2.71 -5.05 4.00
CA LEU A 6 2.32 -4.05 4.98
C LEU A 6 1.07 -3.35 4.43
N ILE A 7 -0.01 -3.34 5.20
CA ILE A 7 -1.27 -2.71 4.81
C ILE A 7 -1.38 -1.35 5.51
N VAL A 8 -1.60 -0.29 4.75
CA VAL A 8 -1.73 1.07 5.29
C VAL A 8 -3.04 1.68 4.85
N ASP A 9 -3.95 1.92 5.78
CA ASP A 9 -5.25 2.53 5.53
C ASP A 9 -5.79 3.01 6.88
N ASP A 10 -6.37 4.19 6.93
CA ASP A 10 -6.91 4.71 8.20
C ASP A 10 -8.23 4.05 8.60
N ALA A 11 -8.89 3.34 7.68
CA ALA A 11 -10.13 2.63 7.95
C ALA A 11 -9.85 1.16 8.33
N ALA A 12 -10.16 0.79 9.56
CA ALA A 12 -9.95 -0.58 10.04
C ALA A 12 -10.68 -1.61 9.20
N PHE A 13 -11.88 -1.27 8.71
CA PHE A 13 -12.67 -2.16 7.86
C PHE A 13 -11.94 -2.48 6.56
N MET A 14 -11.31 -1.47 5.94
CA MET A 14 -10.58 -1.67 4.70
C MET A 14 -9.33 -2.54 4.93
N ARG A 15 -8.64 -2.32 6.05
CA ARG A 15 -7.48 -3.17 6.38
C ARG A 15 -7.91 -4.62 6.56
N MET A 16 -9.06 -4.85 7.20
CA MET A 16 -9.59 -6.20 7.39
C MET A 16 -9.91 -6.86 6.06
N MET A 17 -10.56 -6.14 5.14
CA MET A 17 -10.90 -6.66 3.82
C MET A 17 -9.65 -7.05 3.04
N LEU A 18 -8.63 -6.20 3.02
CA LEU A 18 -7.38 -6.49 2.34
C LEU A 18 -6.68 -7.68 2.98
N ARG A 19 -6.65 -7.74 4.30
CA ARG A 19 -6.01 -8.85 5.00
C ARG A 19 -6.67 -10.18 4.61
N ASP A 20 -8.00 -10.22 4.56
CA ASP A 20 -8.71 -11.44 4.19
C ASP A 20 -8.37 -11.88 2.76
N ILE A 21 -8.34 -10.94 1.82
CA ILE A 21 -7.98 -11.24 0.44
C ILE A 21 -6.56 -11.81 0.35
N LEU A 22 -5.63 -11.13 1.02
CA LEU A 22 -4.21 -11.49 0.95
C LEU A 22 -3.92 -12.82 1.63
N ALA A 23 -4.50 -13.04 2.81
CA ALA A 23 -4.30 -14.29 3.55
C ALA A 23 -4.80 -15.50 2.77
N LYS A 24 -5.91 -15.35 2.06
CA LYS A 24 -6.49 -16.44 1.25
C LYS A 24 -5.68 -16.74 -0.01
N ASN A 25 -4.76 -15.85 -0.38
CA ASN A 25 -4.01 -15.98 -1.62
C ASN A 25 -2.50 -16.10 -1.40
N GLY A 26 -2.09 -16.56 -0.23
CA GLY A 26 -0.70 -16.92 0.03
C GLY A 26 0.21 -15.77 0.45
N PHE A 27 -0.34 -14.58 0.71
CA PHE A 27 0.43 -13.45 1.22
C PHE A 27 0.46 -13.47 2.74
N GLU A 28 1.55 -12.98 3.31
CA GLU A 28 1.70 -12.83 4.74
C GLU A 28 1.58 -11.35 5.12
N VAL A 29 0.55 -10.98 5.86
CA VAL A 29 0.39 -9.61 6.34
C VAL A 29 1.25 -9.45 7.59
N VAL A 30 2.34 -8.69 7.46
CA VAL A 30 3.31 -8.55 8.55
C VAL A 30 3.00 -7.35 9.45
N GLY A 31 2.12 -6.46 9.02
CA GLY A 31 1.74 -5.32 9.84
C GLY A 31 0.64 -4.50 9.20
N GLU A 32 0.05 -3.61 10.00
CA GLU A 32 -0.99 -2.68 9.57
C GLU A 32 -0.68 -1.32 10.18
N ALA A 33 -0.82 -0.27 9.38
CA ALA A 33 -0.65 1.10 9.83
C ALA A 33 -1.90 1.90 9.48
N ASP A 34 -2.24 2.89 10.30
CA ASP A 34 -3.43 3.71 10.08
C ASP A 34 -3.11 5.13 9.63
N ASN A 35 -1.85 5.43 9.40
CA ASN A 35 -1.41 6.74 8.89
C ASN A 35 -0.04 6.61 8.23
N GLY A 36 0.35 7.65 7.48
CA GLY A 36 1.59 7.63 6.72
C GLY A 36 2.85 7.62 7.57
N LYS A 37 2.80 8.32 8.72
CA LYS A 37 3.96 8.39 9.61
C LYS A 37 4.28 7.00 10.20
N MET A 38 3.24 6.30 10.66
CA MET A 38 3.39 4.94 11.16
C MET A 38 3.86 4.00 10.05
N ALA A 39 3.37 4.20 8.82
CA ALA A 39 3.76 3.38 7.67
C ALA A 39 5.25 3.49 7.38
N VAL A 40 5.80 4.71 7.41
CA VAL A 40 7.23 4.93 7.17
C VAL A 40 8.06 4.21 8.24
N GLN A 41 7.66 4.34 9.50
CA GLN A 41 8.35 3.69 10.60
C GLN A 41 8.29 2.17 10.48
N MET A 42 7.10 1.62 10.24
CA MET A 42 6.92 0.17 10.12
C MET A 42 7.63 -0.41 8.91
N TYR A 43 7.69 0.34 7.81
CA TYR A 43 8.44 -0.11 6.65
C TYR A 43 9.91 -0.35 7.00
N GLY A 44 10.51 0.57 7.71
CA GLY A 44 11.90 0.44 8.13
C GLY A 44 12.15 -0.74 9.07
N GLU A 45 11.19 -1.03 9.94
CA GLU A 45 11.30 -2.11 10.92
C GLU A 45 11.00 -3.48 10.30
N LEU A 46 9.95 -3.57 9.49
CA LEU A 46 9.44 -4.85 8.99
C LEU A 46 10.01 -5.24 7.64
N LYS A 47 10.43 -4.28 6.85
CA LYS A 47 10.97 -4.49 5.48
C LYS A 47 10.08 -5.42 4.67
N PRO A 48 8.81 -5.04 4.45
CA PRO A 48 7.89 -5.87 3.68
C PRO A 48 8.31 -5.94 2.22
N ASP A 49 7.82 -6.95 1.51
CA ASP A 49 8.09 -7.08 0.08
C ASP A 49 7.26 -6.10 -0.74
N VAL A 50 6.06 -5.75 -0.25
CA VAL A 50 5.17 -4.79 -0.91
C VAL A 50 4.30 -4.11 0.14
N VAL A 51 3.89 -2.87 -0.17
CA VAL A 51 3.02 -2.06 0.70
C VAL A 51 1.77 -1.70 -0.08
N THR A 52 0.59 -1.85 0.55
CA THR A 52 -0.64 -1.23 0.04
C THR A 52 -0.85 0.06 0.82
N MET A 53 -0.99 1.19 0.12
CA MET A 53 -0.98 2.51 0.73
C MET A 53 -2.20 3.32 0.32
N ASP A 54 -3.07 3.65 1.29
CA ASP A 54 -4.15 4.59 1.06
C ASP A 54 -3.57 5.99 0.80
N ILE A 55 -4.29 6.81 0.04
CA ILE A 55 -3.83 8.15 -0.30
C ILE A 55 -4.11 9.14 0.82
N THR A 56 -5.36 9.19 1.29
CA THR A 56 -5.79 10.21 2.27
C THR A 56 -5.83 9.62 3.67
N MET A 57 -4.94 10.10 4.54
CA MET A 57 -4.83 9.63 5.92
C MET A 57 -4.41 10.79 6.83
N PRO A 58 -4.73 10.71 8.14
CA PRO A 58 -4.24 11.71 9.09
C PRO A 58 -2.73 11.60 9.30
N GLU A 59 -2.15 12.57 9.94
CA GLU A 59 -0.73 12.70 10.28
C GLU A 59 0.14 12.93 9.04
N MET A 60 0.17 11.95 8.15
CA MET A 60 0.92 12.02 6.89
C MET A 60 0.12 11.24 5.85
N ASP A 61 -0.17 11.86 4.70
CA ASP A 61 -0.92 11.19 3.64
C ASP A 61 -0.04 10.17 2.89
N GLY A 62 -0.70 9.38 2.02
CA GLY A 62 -0.02 8.31 1.32
C GLY A 62 1.05 8.77 0.36
N ILE A 63 0.86 9.93 -0.29
CA ILE A 63 1.85 10.46 -1.24
C ILE A 63 3.13 10.86 -0.50
N ALA A 64 2.99 11.56 0.63
CA ALA A 64 4.14 11.92 1.45
C ALA A 64 4.86 10.69 1.98
N ALA A 65 4.10 9.66 2.39
CA ALA A 65 4.68 8.41 2.86
C ALA A 65 5.46 7.70 1.76
N VAL A 66 4.93 7.66 0.52
CA VAL A 66 5.64 7.08 -0.62
C VAL A 66 6.97 7.77 -0.83
N LYS A 67 6.98 9.10 -0.80
CA LYS A 67 8.20 9.88 -1.00
C LYS A 67 9.26 9.53 0.05
N GLU A 68 8.86 9.44 1.32
CA GLU A 68 9.79 9.12 2.39
C GLU A 68 10.29 7.67 2.32
N ILE A 69 9.39 6.73 2.04
CA ILE A 69 9.78 5.32 1.92
C ILE A 69 10.74 5.14 0.75
N LYS A 70 10.44 5.74 -0.41
CA LYS A 70 11.30 5.62 -1.60
C LYS A 70 12.64 6.33 -1.41
N ALA A 71 12.67 7.41 -0.62
CA ALA A 71 13.94 8.08 -0.30
C ALA A 71 14.84 7.18 0.55
N ALA A 72 14.24 6.45 1.51
CA ALA A 72 14.99 5.53 2.37
C ALA A 72 15.32 4.22 1.66
N ASP A 73 14.45 3.75 0.76
CA ASP A 73 14.63 2.49 0.03
C ASP A 73 14.09 2.65 -1.39
N PRO A 74 14.95 3.01 -2.35
CA PRO A 74 14.50 3.19 -3.75
C PRO A 74 13.90 1.94 -4.38
N ALA A 75 14.17 0.76 -3.83
CA ALA A 75 13.62 -0.49 -4.34
C ALA A 75 12.24 -0.84 -3.75
N ALA A 76 11.71 0.00 -2.85
CA ALA A 76 10.41 -0.26 -2.22
C ALA A 76 9.30 -0.42 -3.26
N LYS A 77 8.42 -1.40 -3.04
CA LYS A 77 7.29 -1.69 -3.90
C LYS A 77 6.02 -1.21 -3.20
N ILE A 78 5.34 -0.24 -3.78
CA ILE A 78 4.15 0.35 -3.16
C ILE A 78 3.01 0.38 -4.17
N VAL A 79 1.85 -0.14 -3.77
CA VAL A 79 0.63 -0.10 -4.56
C VAL A 79 -0.33 0.85 -3.85
N MET A 80 -0.78 1.90 -4.55
CA MET A 80 -1.70 2.86 -3.97
C MET A 80 -3.12 2.30 -3.96
N VAL A 81 -3.90 2.69 -2.94
CA VAL A 81 -5.32 2.37 -2.87
C VAL A 81 -6.06 3.70 -2.81
N SER A 82 -6.83 4.01 -3.84
CA SER A 82 -7.47 5.33 -3.96
C SER A 82 -8.99 5.23 -3.96
N ALA A 83 -9.65 6.31 -3.54
CA ALA A 83 -11.08 6.45 -3.76
C ALA A 83 -11.32 6.94 -5.20
N MET A 84 -12.54 6.79 -5.68
CA MET A 84 -12.93 7.34 -6.98
C MET A 84 -12.78 8.86 -6.95
N GLY A 85 -12.32 9.42 -8.06
CA GLY A 85 -12.16 10.86 -8.16
C GLY A 85 -10.79 11.38 -7.71
N GLN A 86 -9.84 10.50 -7.38
CA GLN A 86 -8.51 10.89 -6.93
C GLN A 86 -7.42 10.74 -8.01
N GLN A 87 -7.79 10.86 -9.29
CA GLN A 87 -6.86 10.60 -10.40
C GLN A 87 -5.60 11.45 -10.34
N ALA A 88 -5.74 12.74 -10.00
CA ALA A 88 -4.58 13.63 -9.92
C ALA A 88 -3.60 13.18 -8.84
N MET A 89 -4.13 12.71 -7.70
CA MET A 89 -3.30 12.20 -6.59
C MET A 89 -2.62 10.89 -6.97
N VAL A 90 -3.33 10.03 -7.71
CA VAL A 90 -2.75 8.76 -8.19
C VAL A 90 -1.57 9.05 -9.11
N ILE A 91 -1.72 10.01 -10.04
CA ILE A 91 -0.63 10.38 -10.94
C ILE A 91 0.58 10.88 -10.15
N GLU A 92 0.34 11.73 -9.15
CA GLU A 92 1.43 12.23 -8.31
C GLU A 92 2.12 11.09 -7.55
N ALA A 93 1.35 10.13 -7.03
CA ALA A 93 1.90 8.98 -6.32
C ALA A 93 2.80 8.13 -7.24
N ILE A 94 2.34 7.88 -8.47
CA ILE A 94 3.13 7.13 -9.45
C ILE A 94 4.43 7.89 -9.78
N ARG A 95 4.34 9.20 -9.98
CA ARG A 95 5.53 10.03 -10.22
C ARG A 95 6.51 10.00 -9.03
N SER A 96 5.97 9.80 -7.83
CA SER A 96 6.78 9.73 -6.61
C SER A 96 7.38 8.34 -6.39
N GLY A 97 7.03 7.35 -7.22
CA GLY A 97 7.63 6.05 -7.19
C GLY A 97 6.72 4.87 -6.89
N ALA A 98 5.40 5.08 -6.75
CA ALA A 98 4.47 3.98 -6.57
C ALA A 98 4.45 3.11 -7.84
N ALA A 99 4.32 1.80 -7.66
CA ALA A 99 4.40 0.85 -8.77
C ALA A 99 3.08 0.67 -9.51
N ASP A 100 1.95 0.80 -8.81
CA ASP A 100 0.62 0.61 -9.38
C ASP A 100 -0.42 1.21 -8.45
N PHE A 101 -1.68 1.12 -8.83
CA PHE A 101 -2.78 1.60 -7.97
C PHE A 101 -4.01 0.71 -8.15
N ILE A 102 -4.90 0.73 -7.15
CA ILE A 102 -6.23 0.11 -7.22
C ILE A 102 -7.24 1.13 -6.70
N VAL A 103 -8.49 1.04 -7.18
CA VAL A 103 -9.56 1.99 -6.83
C VAL A 103 -10.62 1.29 -5.97
N LYS A 104 -11.04 1.97 -4.90
CA LYS A 104 -12.14 1.48 -4.04
C LYS A 104 -13.49 1.75 -4.71
N PRO A 105 -14.46 0.85 -4.64
CA PRO A 105 -14.36 -0.50 -4.10
C PRO A 105 -13.59 -1.42 -5.06
N PHE A 106 -12.74 -2.26 -4.49
CA PHE A 106 -11.89 -3.15 -5.29
C PHE A 106 -12.40 -4.59 -5.27
N GLN A 107 -12.04 -5.34 -6.32
CA GLN A 107 -12.28 -6.78 -6.38
C GLN A 107 -10.99 -7.50 -6.04
N PRO A 108 -11.06 -8.72 -5.46
CA PRO A 108 -9.86 -9.49 -5.13
C PRO A 108 -8.92 -9.67 -6.31
N ASP A 109 -9.44 -9.94 -7.49
CA ASP A 109 -8.62 -10.15 -8.70
C ASP A 109 -7.78 -8.93 -9.03
N ARG A 110 -8.35 -7.73 -8.88
CA ARG A 110 -7.63 -6.49 -9.18
C ARG A 110 -6.52 -6.25 -8.16
N VAL A 111 -6.78 -6.54 -6.88
CA VAL A 111 -5.77 -6.42 -5.82
C VAL A 111 -4.58 -7.33 -6.15
N LEU A 112 -4.85 -8.59 -6.48
CA LEU A 112 -3.81 -9.57 -6.75
C LEU A 112 -3.02 -9.21 -8.01
N GLU A 113 -3.70 -8.69 -9.04
CA GLU A 113 -3.03 -8.24 -10.26
C GLU A 113 -2.05 -7.10 -9.98
N ALA A 114 -2.48 -6.10 -9.21
CA ALA A 114 -1.64 -4.95 -8.90
C ALA A 114 -0.41 -5.36 -8.09
N LEU A 115 -0.59 -6.25 -7.09
CA LEU A 115 0.53 -6.74 -6.30
C LEU A 115 1.50 -7.57 -7.15
N GLY A 116 0.96 -8.41 -8.05
CA GLY A 116 1.81 -9.19 -8.95
C GLY A 116 2.67 -8.32 -9.84
N LYS A 117 2.10 -7.24 -10.40
CA LYS A 117 2.85 -6.29 -11.21
C LYS A 117 3.94 -5.58 -10.41
N ALA A 118 3.62 -5.18 -9.17
CA ALA A 118 4.58 -4.48 -8.32
C ALA A 118 5.77 -5.37 -7.97
N LEU A 119 5.53 -6.67 -7.84
CA LEU A 119 6.55 -7.64 -7.43
C LEU A 119 7.38 -8.20 -8.59
N SER A 120 6.91 -8.03 -9.81
CA SER A 120 7.60 -8.57 -10.98
C SER A 120 8.76 -7.71 -11.47
#